data_80007cc0f704f07def8f406059448677
#
_entry.id   80007cc0f704f07def8f406059448677
#
_cell.length_a   1.000
_cell.length_b   1.000
_cell.length_c   1.000
_cell.angle_alpha   90.00
_cell.angle_beta   90.00
_cell.angle_gamma   90.00
#
_symmetry.space_group_name_H-M   'P 1'
#
loop_
_entity.id
_entity.type
_entity.pdbx_description
1 polymer ?
#
loop_
_entity_poly.entity_id
_entity_poly.type
_entity_poly.pdbx_seq_one_letter_code
_entity_poly.pdbx_strand_id
1 'polypeptide(L)'
;EGAVLLAAERYGMRIIGPNCFGVVNLEAGVVLPFFIIDPDYMKKGSASLISQSGGVFYDTCMLCSVENVGLRKLVSIGNKLMTDENDILEYILTDDGTRVVGLYLENFSDGRRLMGLAASSPKPVVILKANRSPSSGEIAKFHTTALAGDDDVADAAIRQAGIIRVTNFQEMVDCFKIFSLPVLKGKKLGLISRSGGHGVLCADAAKRYGFEFSVFSDNFFSRIYEKKLNVIAATNPLDIGDVYDLDDYSPILEMALKEQDVDGITFIITYSSETDGAKVRNFLKYASGIIPKYDKPVALCVVTNRAEWFAIKEAADVPVFTDVDQALKALSWSLRHHEAKGQREQASYQYFGRIRCDDRAGRRF
;
A
#
# COMPACT_ATOMS: atom_id res chain seq x y z
N GLU A 1 34.21 -6.66 -13.12
CA GLU A 1 32.91 -6.28 -13.72
C GLU A 1 33.01 -6.12 -15.25
N GLY A 2 34.04 -5.41 -15.80
CA GLY A 2 34.16 -5.19 -17.24
C GLY A 2 34.22 -6.47 -18.09
N ALA A 3 34.95 -7.50 -17.68
CA ALA A 3 35.01 -8.78 -18.39
C ALA A 3 33.65 -9.51 -18.41
N VAL A 4 32.87 -9.36 -17.35
CA VAL A 4 31.51 -9.95 -17.25
C VAL A 4 30.56 -9.24 -18.19
N LEU A 5 30.60 -7.89 -18.27
CA LEU A 5 29.83 -7.12 -19.22
C LEU A 5 30.12 -7.50 -20.66
N LEU A 6 31.38 -7.55 -21.04
CA LEU A 6 31.83 -7.97 -22.38
C LEU A 6 31.33 -9.37 -22.75
N ALA A 7 31.36 -10.30 -21.79
CA ALA A 7 30.85 -11.65 -22.03
C ALA A 7 29.32 -11.64 -22.19
N ALA A 8 28.61 -10.89 -21.36
CA ALA A 8 27.16 -10.77 -21.44
C ALA A 8 26.70 -10.17 -22.79
N GLU A 9 27.33 -9.10 -23.22
CA GLU A 9 27.11 -8.48 -24.54
C GLU A 9 27.39 -9.45 -25.69
N ARG A 10 28.54 -10.13 -25.62
CA ARG A 10 28.95 -11.11 -26.66
C ARG A 10 27.92 -12.23 -26.86
N TYR A 11 27.31 -12.69 -25.78
CA TYR A 11 26.36 -13.83 -25.79
C TYR A 11 24.89 -13.40 -25.67
N GLY A 12 24.57 -12.11 -25.73
CA GLY A 12 23.20 -11.60 -25.63
C GLY A 12 22.52 -11.90 -24.29
N MET A 13 23.31 -12.03 -23.21
CA MET A 13 22.78 -12.32 -21.87
C MET A 13 22.42 -11.03 -21.15
N ARG A 14 21.37 -11.10 -20.28
CA ARG A 14 21.03 -10.05 -19.33
C ARG A 14 21.48 -10.45 -17.94
N ILE A 15 22.04 -9.49 -17.18
CA ILE A 15 22.57 -9.71 -15.83
C ILE A 15 21.78 -8.88 -14.86
N ILE A 16 21.25 -9.53 -13.79
CA ILE A 16 20.71 -8.89 -12.59
C ILE A 16 21.76 -9.01 -11.49
N GLY A 17 22.10 -7.92 -10.84
CA GLY A 17 23.20 -7.86 -9.86
C GLY A 17 24.48 -7.30 -10.49
N PRO A 18 25.71 -7.73 -10.04
CA PRO A 18 26.01 -8.72 -8.99
C PRO A 18 25.66 -8.24 -7.57
N ASN A 19 26.09 -8.97 -6.56
CA ASN A 19 25.81 -8.67 -5.15
C ASN A 19 24.32 -8.50 -4.89
N CYS A 20 23.52 -9.40 -5.42
CA CYS A 20 22.05 -9.42 -5.26
C CYS A 20 21.61 -10.68 -4.53
N PHE A 21 20.42 -10.60 -3.91
CA PHE A 21 19.84 -11.73 -3.21
C PHE A 21 19.20 -12.75 -4.16
N GLY A 22 18.75 -12.32 -5.32
CA GLY A 22 18.11 -13.15 -6.34
C GLY A 22 16.73 -12.68 -6.76
N VAL A 23 15.97 -13.60 -7.36
CA VAL A 23 14.67 -13.32 -7.97
C VAL A 23 13.63 -14.32 -7.45
N VAL A 24 12.46 -13.83 -7.11
CA VAL A 24 11.29 -14.63 -6.75
C VAL A 24 10.09 -14.20 -7.60
N ASN A 25 9.45 -15.15 -8.26
CA ASN A 25 8.17 -14.97 -8.93
C ASN A 25 7.21 -16.04 -8.44
N LEU A 26 6.39 -15.69 -7.45
CA LEU A 26 5.47 -16.63 -6.80
C LEU A 26 4.36 -17.11 -7.74
N GLU A 27 3.99 -16.30 -8.73
CA GLU A 27 3.00 -16.70 -9.74
C GLU A 27 3.50 -17.85 -10.61
N ALA A 28 4.73 -17.73 -11.10
CA ALA A 28 5.35 -18.73 -11.96
C ALA A 28 6.03 -19.87 -11.17
N GLY A 29 6.05 -19.82 -9.84
CA GLY A 29 6.75 -20.80 -9.01
C GLY A 29 8.28 -20.72 -9.12
N VAL A 30 8.83 -19.59 -9.57
CA VAL A 30 10.27 -19.37 -9.68
C VAL A 30 10.78 -18.77 -8.39
N VAL A 31 11.68 -19.51 -7.71
CA VAL A 31 12.29 -19.08 -6.44
C VAL A 31 13.78 -19.33 -6.55
N LEU A 32 14.57 -18.29 -6.81
CA LEU A 32 16.01 -18.34 -7.07
C LEU A 32 16.80 -17.36 -6.16
N PRO A 33 16.59 -17.41 -4.83
CA PRO A 33 17.36 -16.56 -3.92
C PRO A 33 18.74 -17.18 -3.62
N PHE A 34 19.68 -16.33 -3.24
CA PHE A 34 21.01 -16.75 -2.76
C PHE A 34 20.90 -17.52 -1.43
N PHE A 35 20.01 -17.13 -0.53
CA PHE A 35 19.66 -17.90 0.67
C PHE A 35 18.35 -18.66 0.48
N ILE A 36 18.16 -19.71 1.29
CA ILE A 36 16.91 -20.46 1.31
C ILE A 36 15.82 -19.56 1.88
N ILE A 37 14.87 -19.19 1.04
CA ILE A 37 13.58 -18.66 1.45
C ILE A 37 12.59 -19.79 1.18
N ASP A 38 11.93 -20.26 2.24
CA ASP A 38 10.85 -21.22 2.06
C ASP A 38 9.65 -20.49 1.43
N PRO A 39 9.27 -20.85 0.18
CA PRO A 39 8.14 -20.21 -0.49
C PRO A 39 6.80 -20.42 0.26
N ASP A 40 6.69 -21.44 1.10
CA ASP A 40 5.48 -21.69 1.89
C ASP A 40 5.24 -20.63 2.97
N TYR A 41 6.28 -19.88 3.36
CA TYR A 41 6.13 -18.71 4.23
C TYR A 41 5.68 -17.44 3.46
N MET A 42 5.66 -17.48 2.14
CA MET A 42 5.27 -16.32 1.33
C MET A 42 3.89 -16.54 0.71
N LYS A 43 2.93 -15.78 1.16
CA LYS A 43 1.60 -15.77 0.54
C LYS A 43 1.66 -15.19 -0.87
N LYS A 44 1.02 -15.86 -1.84
CA LYS A 44 0.79 -15.29 -3.18
C LYS A 44 -0.19 -14.13 -3.12
N GLY A 45 0.11 -13.06 -3.85
CA GLY A 45 -0.73 -11.87 -3.86
C GLY A 45 -0.39 -10.87 -4.95
N SER A 46 -0.47 -9.59 -4.63
CA SER A 46 -0.39 -8.53 -5.64
C SER A 46 0.70 -7.47 -5.39
N ALA A 47 1.47 -7.59 -4.32
CA ALA A 47 2.58 -6.68 -4.05
C ALA A 47 3.88 -7.18 -4.69
N SER A 48 4.57 -6.32 -5.42
CA SER A 48 5.90 -6.60 -6.00
C SER A 48 6.96 -5.72 -5.36
N LEU A 49 8.20 -6.22 -5.28
CA LEU A 49 9.32 -5.53 -4.63
C LEU A 49 10.56 -5.51 -5.53
N ILE A 50 11.19 -4.36 -5.63
CA ILE A 50 12.53 -4.19 -6.19
C ILE A 50 13.42 -3.68 -5.07
N SER A 51 14.49 -4.41 -4.74
CA SER A 51 15.39 -4.03 -3.67
C SER A 51 16.84 -3.97 -4.13
N GLN A 52 17.49 -2.85 -3.86
CA GLN A 52 18.92 -2.72 -4.09
C GLN A 52 19.74 -3.49 -3.04
N SER A 53 19.22 -3.65 -1.83
CA SER A 53 19.83 -4.41 -0.74
C SER A 53 19.23 -5.82 -0.62
N GLY A 54 20.10 -6.83 -0.53
CA GLY A 54 19.68 -8.22 -0.27
C GLY A 54 19.09 -8.43 1.13
N GLY A 55 19.66 -7.80 2.16
CA GLY A 55 19.14 -7.87 3.52
C GLY A 55 17.73 -7.26 3.61
N VAL A 56 17.55 -6.08 3.05
CA VAL A 56 16.23 -5.41 2.99
C VAL A 56 15.20 -6.20 2.18
N PHE A 57 15.63 -6.86 1.12
CA PHE A 57 14.77 -7.79 0.37
C PHE A 57 14.24 -8.88 1.28
N TYR A 58 15.12 -9.55 2.02
CA TYR A 58 14.75 -10.63 2.94
C TYR A 58 13.86 -10.13 4.07
N ASP A 59 14.24 -9.05 4.75
CA ASP A 59 13.48 -8.47 5.86
C ASP A 59 12.05 -8.08 5.44
N THR A 60 11.91 -7.51 4.24
CA THR A 60 10.58 -7.16 3.70
C THR A 60 9.74 -8.41 3.45
N CYS A 61 10.34 -9.49 2.92
CA CYS A 61 9.64 -10.77 2.74
C CYS A 61 9.14 -11.32 4.09
N MET A 62 9.99 -11.30 5.11
CA MET A 62 9.63 -11.82 6.44
C MET A 62 8.53 -10.98 7.10
N LEU A 63 8.59 -9.66 7.02
CA LEU A 63 7.55 -8.79 7.52
C LEU A 63 6.22 -8.99 6.78
N CYS A 64 6.25 -9.15 5.46
CA CYS A 64 5.06 -9.47 4.67
C CYS A 64 4.46 -10.82 5.09
N SER A 65 5.29 -11.82 5.40
CA SER A 65 4.84 -13.10 5.92
C SER A 65 4.13 -12.95 7.27
N VAL A 66 4.76 -12.25 8.23
CA VAL A 66 4.18 -11.97 9.55
C VAL A 66 2.86 -11.19 9.45
N GLU A 67 2.77 -10.29 8.49
CA GLU A 67 1.58 -9.45 8.25
C GLU A 67 0.55 -10.08 7.30
N ASN A 68 0.79 -11.30 6.83
CA ASN A 68 -0.03 -12.04 5.85
C ASN A 68 -0.29 -11.24 4.56
N VAL A 69 0.71 -10.45 4.14
CA VAL A 69 0.65 -9.67 2.90
C VAL A 69 1.08 -10.51 1.71
N GLY A 70 0.23 -10.58 0.71
CA GLY A 70 0.49 -11.36 -0.49
C GLY A 70 1.50 -10.71 -1.43
N LEU A 71 2.55 -11.44 -1.76
CA LEU A 71 3.65 -11.05 -2.64
C LEU A 71 3.52 -11.68 -4.02
N ARG A 72 4.11 -11.04 -5.05
CA ARG A 72 4.03 -11.51 -6.42
C ARG A 72 5.38 -11.66 -7.11
N LYS A 73 6.06 -10.57 -7.42
CA LYS A 73 7.37 -10.55 -8.04
C LYS A 73 8.34 -9.77 -7.16
N LEU A 74 9.48 -10.36 -6.86
CA LEU A 74 10.48 -9.80 -5.98
C LEU A 74 11.84 -9.90 -6.66
N VAL A 75 12.54 -8.79 -6.82
CA VAL A 75 13.83 -8.74 -7.50
C VAL A 75 14.82 -7.96 -6.64
N SER A 76 15.91 -8.64 -6.26
CA SER A 76 17.06 -7.96 -5.68
C SER A 76 18.02 -7.57 -6.79
N ILE A 77 18.27 -6.27 -6.97
CA ILE A 77 19.04 -5.75 -8.10
C ILE A 77 20.54 -5.51 -7.78
N GLY A 78 20.92 -5.51 -6.50
CA GLY A 78 22.31 -5.38 -6.06
C GLY A 78 23.03 -4.17 -6.65
N ASN A 79 24.21 -4.40 -7.25
CA ASN A 79 25.06 -3.35 -7.81
C ASN A 79 24.57 -2.74 -9.13
N LYS A 80 23.52 -3.28 -9.74
CA LYS A 80 22.90 -2.74 -10.97
C LYS A 80 23.88 -2.64 -12.14
N LEU A 81 24.67 -3.72 -12.38
CA LEU A 81 25.75 -3.69 -13.36
C LEU A 81 25.22 -3.51 -14.80
N MET A 82 24.13 -4.15 -15.16
CA MET A 82 23.54 -4.11 -16.49
C MET A 82 22.03 -3.80 -16.43
N THR A 83 21.33 -4.39 -15.47
CA THR A 83 19.88 -4.21 -15.27
C THR A 83 19.65 -3.40 -14.01
N ASP A 84 18.97 -2.27 -14.13
CA ASP A 84 18.71 -1.34 -13.02
C ASP A 84 17.25 -1.38 -12.53
N GLU A 85 16.93 -0.51 -11.58
CA GLU A 85 15.58 -0.38 -11.00
C GLU A 85 14.53 -0.01 -12.05
N ASN A 86 14.91 0.75 -13.09
CA ASN A 86 13.98 1.20 -14.11
C ASN A 86 13.57 0.08 -15.05
N ASP A 87 14.53 -0.77 -15.43
CA ASP A 87 14.27 -1.92 -16.32
C ASP A 87 13.31 -2.91 -15.65
N ILE A 88 13.53 -3.18 -14.36
CA ILE A 88 12.69 -4.09 -13.59
C ILE A 88 11.32 -3.44 -13.30
N LEU A 89 11.28 -2.14 -12.97
CA LEU A 89 10.02 -1.43 -12.75
C LEU A 89 9.16 -1.43 -14.00
N GLU A 90 9.72 -1.11 -15.16
CA GLU A 90 9.01 -1.14 -16.45
C GLU A 90 8.37 -2.51 -16.70
N TYR A 91 9.13 -3.59 -16.48
CA TYR A 91 8.62 -4.96 -16.60
C TYR A 91 7.49 -5.26 -15.58
N ILE A 92 7.65 -4.89 -14.29
CA ILE A 92 6.64 -5.16 -13.26
C ILE A 92 5.36 -4.35 -13.51
N LEU A 93 5.48 -3.13 -14.03
CA LEU A 93 4.32 -2.29 -14.32
C LEU A 93 3.42 -2.86 -15.42
N THR A 94 3.93 -3.72 -16.32
CA THR A 94 3.13 -4.44 -17.33
C THR A 94 2.40 -5.66 -16.79
N ASP A 95 2.72 -6.12 -15.57
CA ASP A 95 2.11 -7.33 -14.99
C ASP A 95 0.75 -7.02 -14.35
N ASP A 96 -0.34 -7.43 -14.98
CA ASP A 96 -1.73 -7.14 -14.53
C ASP A 96 -2.04 -7.62 -13.11
N GLY A 97 -1.36 -8.65 -12.62
CA GLY A 97 -1.55 -9.16 -11.26
C GLY A 97 -0.83 -8.32 -10.20
N THR A 98 0.12 -7.46 -10.56
CA THR A 98 0.76 -6.53 -9.63
C THR A 98 -0.13 -5.30 -9.43
N ARG A 99 -0.50 -5.02 -8.17
CA ARG A 99 -1.32 -3.85 -7.78
C ARG A 99 -0.49 -2.73 -7.16
N VAL A 100 0.65 -3.03 -6.57
CA VAL A 100 1.56 -2.07 -5.95
C VAL A 100 3.00 -2.51 -6.12
N VAL A 101 3.91 -1.56 -6.33
CA VAL A 101 5.35 -1.83 -6.44
C VAL A 101 6.10 -1.09 -5.35
N GLY A 102 6.80 -1.83 -4.50
CA GLY A 102 7.74 -1.28 -3.52
C GLY A 102 9.16 -1.19 -4.09
N LEU A 103 9.85 -0.12 -3.80
CA LEU A 103 11.24 0.11 -4.16
C LEU A 103 12.05 0.36 -2.89
N TYR A 104 13.14 -0.37 -2.71
CA TYR A 104 14.19 0.03 -1.78
C TYR A 104 15.42 0.44 -2.59
N LEU A 105 15.80 1.71 -2.52
CA LEU A 105 16.90 2.26 -3.31
C LEU A 105 17.85 3.10 -2.45
N GLU A 106 19.14 2.90 -2.65
CA GLU A 106 20.21 3.68 -2.03
C GLU A 106 20.63 4.85 -2.93
N ASN A 107 20.56 4.65 -4.25
CA ASN A 107 20.78 5.66 -5.29
C ASN A 107 19.86 5.41 -6.49
N PHE A 108 19.73 6.38 -7.37
CA PHE A 108 19.03 6.25 -8.64
C PHE A 108 20.03 6.06 -9.78
N SER A 109 19.75 5.15 -10.72
CA SER A 109 20.49 5.01 -11.98
C SER A 109 20.09 6.11 -12.96
N ASP A 110 18.80 6.21 -13.25
CA ASP A 110 18.19 7.31 -14.01
C ASP A 110 16.90 7.79 -13.33
N GLY A 111 17.02 8.86 -12.53
CA GLY A 111 15.88 9.42 -11.80
C GLY A 111 14.79 9.97 -12.71
N ARG A 112 15.11 10.48 -13.92
CA ARG A 112 14.10 10.99 -14.86
C ARG A 112 13.28 9.85 -15.46
N ARG A 113 13.93 8.73 -15.81
CA ARG A 113 13.24 7.54 -16.30
C ARG A 113 12.33 6.97 -15.21
N LEU A 114 12.82 6.89 -13.95
CA LEU A 114 12.03 6.44 -12.81
C LEU A 114 10.76 7.29 -12.63
N MET A 115 10.92 8.63 -12.65
CA MET A 115 9.79 9.57 -12.56
C MET A 115 8.78 9.36 -13.69
N GLY A 116 9.26 9.19 -14.92
CA GLY A 116 8.43 8.96 -16.11
C GLY A 116 7.62 7.67 -16.01
N LEU A 117 8.25 6.57 -15.62
CA LEU A 117 7.60 5.27 -15.42
C LEU A 117 6.54 5.33 -14.33
N ALA A 118 6.87 5.92 -13.17
CA ALA A 118 5.92 6.04 -12.08
C ALA A 118 4.76 6.99 -12.42
N ALA A 119 5.05 8.10 -13.09
CA ALA A 119 4.03 9.07 -13.49
C ALA A 119 3.06 8.52 -14.54
N SER A 120 3.49 7.67 -15.45
CA SER A 120 2.65 7.06 -16.49
C SER A 120 1.86 5.84 -16.00
N SER A 121 2.22 5.29 -14.83
CA SER A 121 1.60 4.08 -14.31
C SER A 121 0.29 4.35 -13.56
N PRO A 122 -0.75 3.53 -13.78
CA PRO A 122 -1.94 3.53 -12.93
C PRO A 122 -1.68 2.85 -11.57
N LYS A 123 -0.57 2.11 -11.43
CA LYS A 123 -0.22 1.37 -10.21
C LYS A 123 0.60 2.26 -9.28
N PRO A 124 0.31 2.27 -7.97
CA PRO A 124 1.10 2.99 -6.99
C PRO A 124 2.53 2.43 -6.93
N VAL A 125 3.48 3.35 -6.96
CA VAL A 125 4.89 3.08 -6.70
C VAL A 125 5.24 3.66 -5.34
N VAL A 126 5.80 2.83 -4.48
CA VAL A 126 6.19 3.17 -3.10
C VAL A 126 7.70 3.09 -2.99
N ILE A 127 8.35 4.06 -2.37
CA ILE A 127 9.81 4.07 -2.22
C ILE A 127 10.25 4.26 -0.77
N LEU A 128 11.11 3.37 -0.32
CA LEU A 128 11.96 3.54 0.85
C LEU A 128 13.37 3.92 0.37
N LYS A 129 13.67 5.23 0.37
CA LYS A 129 14.96 5.76 -0.09
C LYS A 129 15.93 5.84 1.07
N ALA A 130 17.04 5.12 0.97
CA ALA A 130 18.16 5.19 1.91
C ALA A 130 19.20 6.26 1.48
N ASN A 131 20.27 6.40 2.23
CA ASN A 131 21.33 7.41 2.03
C ASN A 131 20.80 8.85 2.01
N ARG A 132 20.05 9.22 3.06
CA ARG A 132 19.38 10.51 3.19
C ARG A 132 20.22 11.56 3.92
N SER A 133 21.20 11.14 4.68
CA SER A 133 22.02 12.02 5.51
C SER A 133 23.52 11.87 5.18
N PRO A 134 24.34 12.88 5.49
CA PRO A 134 25.80 12.75 5.35
C PRO A 134 26.35 11.53 6.10
N SER A 135 25.83 11.25 7.31
CA SER A 135 26.27 10.09 8.11
C SER A 135 25.95 8.75 7.45
N SER A 136 24.74 8.62 6.86
CA SER A 136 24.41 7.39 6.11
C SER A 136 25.24 7.25 4.84
N GLY A 137 25.58 8.35 4.17
CA GLY A 137 26.49 8.36 3.03
C GLY A 137 27.89 7.89 3.35
N GLU A 138 28.43 8.24 4.52
CA GLU A 138 29.74 7.72 4.99
C GLU A 138 29.72 6.21 5.20
N ILE A 139 28.66 5.68 5.81
CA ILE A 139 28.48 4.23 6.01
C ILE A 139 28.34 3.52 4.65
N ALA A 140 27.58 4.10 3.74
CA ALA A 140 27.35 3.52 2.42
C ALA A 140 28.63 3.38 1.59
N LYS A 141 29.61 4.25 1.75
CA LYS A 141 30.92 4.13 1.07
C LYS A 141 31.65 2.83 1.38
N PHE A 142 31.41 2.23 2.56
CA PHE A 142 32.02 0.97 2.97
C PHE A 142 31.24 -0.26 2.48
N HIS A 143 29.95 -0.10 2.15
CA HIS A 143 29.09 -1.21 1.76
C HIS A 143 28.76 -1.23 0.29
N THR A 144 28.64 -0.07 -0.34
CA THR A 144 28.27 0.06 -1.76
C THR A 144 29.01 1.23 -2.39
N THR A 145 29.17 1.23 -3.71
CA THR A 145 29.71 2.38 -4.47
C THR A 145 28.68 3.52 -4.62
N ALA A 146 27.55 3.42 -3.93
CA ALA A 146 26.43 4.37 -4.04
C ALA A 146 26.81 5.70 -3.36
N LEU A 147 27.01 6.76 -4.15
CA LEU A 147 27.19 8.11 -3.66
C LEU A 147 25.85 8.64 -3.13
N ALA A 148 25.89 9.33 -1.98
CA ALA A 148 24.74 10.06 -1.46
C ALA A 148 24.42 11.23 -2.41
N GLY A 149 23.19 11.26 -2.92
CA GLY A 149 22.64 12.41 -3.64
C GLY A 149 22.02 13.41 -2.66
N ASP A 150 21.59 14.57 -3.20
CA ASP A 150 20.81 15.54 -2.46
C ASP A 150 19.40 14.98 -2.18
N ASP A 151 19.08 14.78 -0.87
CA ASP A 151 17.81 14.18 -0.46
C ASP A 151 16.61 15.11 -0.70
N ASP A 152 16.82 16.43 -0.66
CA ASP A 152 15.75 17.41 -0.93
C ASP A 152 15.36 17.39 -2.40
N VAL A 153 16.33 17.28 -3.29
CA VAL A 153 16.09 17.10 -4.73
C VAL A 153 15.41 15.77 -5.01
N ALA A 154 15.86 14.70 -4.39
CA ALA A 154 15.24 13.38 -4.51
C ALA A 154 13.78 13.39 -4.02
N ASP A 155 13.51 14.03 -2.87
CA ASP A 155 12.19 14.13 -2.30
C ASP A 155 11.23 14.96 -3.17
N ALA A 156 11.71 16.07 -3.74
CA ALA A 156 10.94 16.88 -4.68
C ALA A 156 10.57 16.06 -5.94
N ALA A 157 11.53 15.32 -6.51
CA ALA A 157 11.32 14.47 -7.68
C ALA A 157 10.33 13.33 -7.40
N ILE A 158 10.46 12.66 -6.26
CA ILE A 158 9.57 11.59 -5.79
C ILE A 158 8.13 12.12 -5.69
N ARG A 159 7.93 13.28 -5.04
CA ARG A 159 6.61 13.91 -4.94
C ARG A 159 6.04 14.30 -6.29
N GLN A 160 6.84 14.91 -7.17
CA GLN A 160 6.42 15.32 -8.50
C GLN A 160 5.98 14.12 -9.35
N ALA A 161 6.67 13.00 -9.23
CA ALA A 161 6.30 11.76 -9.91
C ALA A 161 5.08 11.06 -9.30
N GLY A 162 4.54 11.54 -8.17
CA GLY A 162 3.46 10.90 -7.42
C GLY A 162 3.85 9.56 -6.84
N ILE A 163 5.14 9.34 -6.61
CA ILE A 163 5.67 8.19 -5.88
C ILE A 163 5.41 8.41 -4.38
N ILE A 164 4.97 7.37 -3.70
CA ILE A 164 4.74 7.41 -2.26
C ILE A 164 6.06 7.15 -1.54
N ARG A 165 6.57 8.15 -0.83
CA ARG A 165 7.77 8.00 -0.02
C ARG A 165 7.41 7.52 1.37
N VAL A 166 8.03 6.41 1.80
CA VAL A 166 7.93 5.83 3.14
C VAL A 166 9.27 5.95 3.88
N THR A 167 9.24 5.85 5.20
CA THR A 167 10.40 6.11 6.07
C THR A 167 10.96 4.86 6.73
N ASN A 168 10.21 3.75 6.75
CA ASN A 168 10.60 2.48 7.35
C ASN A 168 9.88 1.31 6.68
N PHE A 169 10.28 0.08 7.05
CA PHE A 169 9.73 -1.16 6.47
C PHE A 169 8.26 -1.37 6.79
N GLN A 170 7.82 -1.00 8.00
CA GLN A 170 6.43 -1.15 8.38
C GLN A 170 5.52 -0.30 7.50
N GLU A 171 5.90 0.93 7.21
CA GLU A 171 5.17 1.81 6.30
C GLU A 171 5.09 1.24 4.87
N MET A 172 6.15 0.57 4.38
CA MET A 172 6.11 -0.11 3.08
C MET A 172 5.11 -1.26 3.09
N VAL A 173 5.11 -2.07 4.14
CA VAL A 173 4.16 -3.18 4.31
C VAL A 173 2.73 -2.64 4.46
N ASP A 174 2.53 -1.53 5.16
CA ASP A 174 1.22 -0.88 5.28
C ASP A 174 0.72 -0.33 3.94
N CYS A 175 1.62 0.16 3.07
CA CYS A 175 1.27 0.47 1.69
C CYS A 175 0.84 -0.79 0.92
N PHE A 176 1.53 -1.91 1.07
CA PHE A 176 1.10 -3.16 0.44
C PHE A 176 -0.27 -3.62 0.94
N LYS A 177 -0.55 -3.47 2.24
CA LYS A 177 -1.86 -3.74 2.83
C LYS A 177 -2.94 -2.86 2.22
N ILE A 178 -2.76 -1.55 2.23
CA ILE A 178 -3.82 -0.63 1.81
C ILE A 178 -4.10 -0.72 0.30
N PHE A 179 -3.08 -0.96 -0.53
CA PHE A 179 -3.24 -1.13 -1.96
C PHE A 179 -3.70 -2.54 -2.37
N SER A 180 -3.84 -3.48 -1.44
CA SER A 180 -4.59 -4.71 -1.66
C SER A 180 -6.11 -4.49 -1.64
N LEU A 181 -6.56 -3.40 -1.03
CA LEU A 181 -7.95 -2.93 -0.99
C LEU A 181 -8.29 -2.02 -2.19
N PRO A 182 -9.58 -1.70 -2.41
CA PRO A 182 -9.96 -0.64 -3.34
C PRO A 182 -9.28 0.69 -2.99
N VAL A 183 -8.95 1.48 -4.00
CA VAL A 183 -8.31 2.79 -3.79
C VAL A 183 -9.30 3.79 -3.23
N LEU A 184 -8.90 4.53 -2.19
CA LEU A 184 -9.71 5.59 -1.60
C LEU A 184 -9.83 6.78 -2.56
N LYS A 185 -11.07 7.19 -2.87
CA LYS A 185 -11.37 8.19 -3.92
C LYS A 185 -11.75 9.56 -3.38
N GLY A 186 -11.93 9.70 -2.06
CA GLY A 186 -12.29 10.97 -1.42
C GLY A 186 -11.91 11.00 0.04
N LYS A 187 -12.22 12.11 0.72
CA LYS A 187 -11.78 12.41 2.09
C LYS A 187 -12.78 12.02 3.17
N LYS A 188 -13.99 11.63 2.77
CA LYS A 188 -15.11 11.39 3.70
C LYS A 188 -15.06 9.96 4.22
N LEU A 189 -14.73 9.80 5.48
CA LEU A 189 -14.65 8.50 6.14
C LEU A 189 -15.84 8.22 7.04
N GLY A 190 -16.33 6.98 6.99
CA GLY A 190 -17.15 6.38 8.01
C GLY A 190 -16.25 5.77 9.10
N LEU A 191 -16.46 6.16 10.35
CA LEU A 191 -15.76 5.59 11.48
C LEU A 191 -16.71 4.77 12.34
N ILE A 192 -16.36 3.50 12.57
CA ILE A 192 -17.12 2.58 13.42
C ILE A 192 -16.16 2.05 14.47
N SER A 193 -16.49 2.22 15.75
CA SER A 193 -15.61 1.81 16.84
C SER A 193 -16.37 1.14 17.98
N ARG A 194 -15.80 0.06 18.52
CA ARG A 194 -16.30 -0.57 19.76
C ARG A 194 -15.86 0.21 21.02
N SER A 195 -15.09 1.26 20.90
CA SER A 195 -14.58 2.04 22.04
C SER A 195 -14.62 3.53 21.73
N GLY A 196 -15.28 4.29 22.59
CA GLY A 196 -15.32 5.75 22.48
C GLY A 196 -13.94 6.40 22.50
N GLY A 197 -13.00 5.86 23.29
CA GLY A 197 -11.59 6.34 23.33
C GLY A 197 -10.87 6.21 21.98
N HIS A 198 -11.08 5.10 21.25
CA HIS A 198 -10.56 4.95 19.90
C HIS A 198 -11.23 5.93 18.92
N GLY A 199 -12.51 6.25 19.12
CA GLY A 199 -13.19 7.28 18.33
C GLY A 199 -12.49 8.64 18.44
N VAL A 200 -12.09 9.04 19.66
CA VAL A 200 -11.34 10.29 19.89
C VAL A 200 -9.98 10.26 19.22
N LEU A 201 -9.19 9.19 19.40
CA LEU A 201 -7.88 9.03 18.75
C LEU A 201 -8.00 9.07 17.21
N CYS A 202 -9.05 8.47 16.68
CA CYS A 202 -9.33 8.49 15.25
C CYS A 202 -9.68 9.88 14.73
N ALA A 203 -10.40 10.69 15.50
CA ALA A 203 -10.70 12.07 15.15
C ALA A 203 -9.43 12.92 15.02
N ASP A 204 -8.50 12.78 15.97
CA ASP A 204 -7.21 13.45 15.94
C ASP A 204 -6.34 13.01 14.74
N ALA A 205 -6.28 11.72 14.48
CA ALA A 205 -5.55 11.16 13.35
C ALA A 205 -6.20 11.56 12.01
N ALA A 206 -7.54 11.56 11.90
CA ALA A 206 -8.26 11.99 10.71
C ALA A 206 -7.91 13.45 10.35
N LYS A 207 -7.92 14.34 11.34
CA LYS A 207 -7.49 15.74 11.16
C LYS A 207 -6.04 15.85 10.67
N ARG A 208 -5.13 15.05 11.26
CA ARG A 208 -3.70 15.03 10.89
C ARG A 208 -3.49 14.64 9.43
N TYR A 209 -4.27 13.69 8.94
CA TYR A 209 -4.15 13.17 7.58
C TYR A 209 -5.10 13.81 6.57
N GLY A 210 -5.89 14.81 6.99
CA GLY A 210 -6.76 15.61 6.11
C GLY A 210 -8.05 14.91 5.73
N PHE A 211 -8.55 14.00 6.57
CA PHE A 211 -9.84 13.35 6.42
C PHE A 211 -10.97 14.12 7.12
N GLU A 212 -12.18 13.89 6.64
CA GLU A 212 -13.42 14.40 7.18
C GLU A 212 -14.34 13.23 7.54
N PHE A 213 -15.14 13.37 8.58
CA PHE A 213 -16.18 12.39 8.90
C PHE A 213 -17.45 12.75 8.14
N SER A 214 -17.92 11.80 7.32
CA SER A 214 -19.21 11.94 6.65
C SER A 214 -20.35 11.78 7.66
N VAL A 215 -21.50 12.34 7.35
CA VAL A 215 -22.72 12.08 8.11
C VAL A 215 -23.37 10.82 7.55
N PHE A 216 -23.60 9.81 8.39
CA PHE A 216 -24.42 8.67 7.98
C PHE A 216 -25.87 9.12 7.77
N SER A 217 -26.56 8.56 6.79
CA SER A 217 -27.92 8.95 6.42
C SER A 217 -28.95 8.54 7.47
N ASP A 218 -30.10 9.21 7.46
CA ASP A 218 -31.23 8.81 8.31
C ASP A 218 -31.69 7.37 8.03
N ASN A 219 -31.57 6.92 6.78
CA ASN A 219 -31.84 5.54 6.39
C ASN A 219 -30.87 4.54 7.05
N PHE A 220 -29.59 4.90 7.18
CA PHE A 220 -28.62 4.09 7.92
C PHE A 220 -29.05 3.92 9.37
N PHE A 221 -29.38 5.03 10.07
CA PHE A 221 -29.80 4.96 11.46
C PHE A 221 -31.15 4.26 11.63
N SER A 222 -32.12 4.47 10.72
CA SER A 222 -33.39 3.74 10.75
C SER A 222 -33.18 2.23 10.72
N ARG A 223 -32.27 1.73 9.90
CA ARG A 223 -31.92 0.30 9.83
C ARG A 223 -31.20 -0.21 11.09
N ILE A 224 -30.35 0.62 11.72
CA ILE A 224 -29.75 0.32 13.02
C ILE A 224 -30.85 0.10 14.06
N TYR A 225 -31.86 0.99 14.12
CA TYR A 225 -32.97 0.90 15.06
C TYR A 225 -33.91 -0.27 14.74
N GLU A 226 -34.23 -0.52 13.48
CA GLU A 226 -35.07 -1.66 13.06
C GLU A 226 -34.44 -3.00 13.48
N LYS A 227 -33.12 -3.11 13.39
CA LYS A 227 -32.37 -4.28 13.86
C LYS A 227 -32.20 -4.32 15.39
N LYS A 228 -32.69 -3.30 16.12
CA LYS A 228 -32.54 -3.17 17.57
C LYS A 228 -31.08 -3.21 18.04
N LEU A 229 -30.16 -2.69 17.22
CA LEU A 229 -28.76 -2.60 17.58
C LEU A 229 -28.57 -1.49 18.61
N ASN A 230 -27.97 -1.82 19.73
CA ASN A 230 -27.79 -0.89 20.85
C ASN A 230 -26.52 -0.07 20.64
N VAL A 231 -26.58 0.98 19.81
CA VAL A 231 -25.45 1.90 19.59
C VAL A 231 -25.45 3.01 20.64
N ILE A 232 -24.27 3.34 21.18
CA ILE A 232 -24.12 4.39 22.21
C ILE A 232 -24.38 5.77 21.61
N ALA A 233 -23.85 6.03 20.42
CA ALA A 233 -24.01 7.29 19.73
C ALA A 233 -24.34 7.06 18.24
N ALA A 234 -25.50 7.58 17.81
CA ALA A 234 -25.95 7.57 16.42
C ALA A 234 -25.33 8.76 15.65
N THR A 235 -24.02 8.77 15.55
CA THR A 235 -23.22 9.82 14.90
C THR A 235 -22.11 9.20 14.05
N ASN A 236 -21.24 9.99 13.46
CA ASN A 236 -19.95 9.55 12.96
C ASN A 236 -18.88 10.31 13.75
N PRO A 237 -18.08 9.66 14.56
CA PRO A 237 -17.91 8.19 14.79
C PRO A 237 -19.17 7.48 15.31
N LEU A 238 -19.46 6.29 14.74
CA LEU A 238 -20.48 5.38 15.24
C LEU A 238 -19.90 4.56 16.40
N ASP A 239 -20.41 4.77 17.61
CA ASP A 239 -19.99 4.01 18.79
C ASP A 239 -20.89 2.79 18.97
N ILE A 240 -20.30 1.61 18.71
CA ILE A 240 -20.94 0.29 18.84
C ILE A 240 -20.52 -0.44 20.13
N GLY A 241 -20.08 0.32 21.17
CA GLY A 241 -19.62 -0.25 22.44
C GLY A 241 -20.62 -1.18 23.12
N ASP A 242 -21.91 -0.89 22.99
CA ASP A 242 -23.01 -1.67 23.56
C ASP A 242 -23.60 -2.73 22.58
N VAL A 243 -22.99 -2.91 21.40
CA VAL A 243 -23.33 -4.03 20.50
C VAL A 243 -22.51 -5.24 20.92
N TYR A 244 -23.07 -6.06 21.82
CA TYR A 244 -22.35 -7.19 22.39
C TYR A 244 -22.30 -8.40 21.46
N ASP A 245 -23.26 -8.55 20.55
CA ASP A 245 -23.22 -9.62 19.57
C ASP A 245 -22.37 -9.22 18.35
N LEU A 246 -21.21 -9.83 18.21
CA LEU A 246 -20.28 -9.55 17.11
C LEU A 246 -20.81 -10.04 15.76
N ASP A 247 -21.83 -10.88 15.72
CA ASP A 247 -22.49 -11.29 14.47
C ASP A 247 -23.21 -10.08 13.82
N ASP A 248 -23.55 -9.04 14.61
CA ASP A 248 -24.11 -7.79 14.11
C ASP A 248 -23.10 -6.86 13.42
N TYR A 249 -21.81 -7.10 13.57
CA TYR A 249 -20.76 -6.26 12.93
C TYR A 249 -20.77 -6.38 11.42
N SER A 250 -21.07 -7.57 10.89
CA SER A 250 -21.19 -7.79 9.45
C SER A 250 -22.28 -6.96 8.79
N PRO A 251 -23.54 -6.95 9.30
CA PRO A 251 -24.57 -6.08 8.76
C PRO A 251 -24.28 -4.57 8.98
N ILE A 252 -23.66 -4.16 10.08
CA ILE A 252 -23.24 -2.77 10.30
C ILE A 252 -22.23 -2.33 9.24
N LEU A 253 -21.20 -3.14 8.99
CA LEU A 253 -20.21 -2.86 7.95
C LEU A 253 -20.87 -2.74 6.57
N GLU A 254 -21.75 -3.67 6.23
CA GLU A 254 -22.43 -3.66 4.93
C GLU A 254 -23.35 -2.44 4.76
N MET A 255 -24.08 -2.04 5.80
CA MET A 255 -24.88 -0.82 5.77
C MET A 255 -23.99 0.42 5.56
N ALA A 256 -22.85 0.52 6.24
CA ALA A 256 -21.92 1.63 6.09
C ALA A 256 -21.29 1.68 4.69
N LEU A 257 -20.98 0.54 4.09
CA LEU A 257 -20.47 0.45 2.72
C LEU A 257 -21.48 0.94 1.67
N LYS A 258 -22.79 0.84 1.96
CA LYS A 258 -23.88 1.31 1.10
C LYS A 258 -24.08 2.82 1.13
N GLU A 259 -23.55 3.52 2.15
CA GLU A 259 -23.68 4.96 2.27
C GLU A 259 -22.99 5.70 1.12
N GLN A 260 -23.72 6.58 0.42
CA GLN A 260 -23.21 7.27 -0.77
C GLN A 260 -22.15 8.34 -0.41
N ASP A 261 -22.29 8.96 0.74
CA ASP A 261 -21.44 10.05 1.19
C ASP A 261 -20.22 9.58 2.01
N VAL A 262 -19.89 8.27 1.91
CA VAL A 262 -18.73 7.62 2.54
C VAL A 262 -17.78 7.11 1.46
N ASP A 263 -16.55 7.61 1.44
CA ASP A 263 -15.52 7.21 0.49
C ASP A 263 -14.73 5.97 0.94
N GLY A 264 -14.62 5.79 2.26
CA GLY A 264 -13.93 4.66 2.89
C GLY A 264 -14.33 4.52 4.36
N ILE A 265 -13.98 3.38 4.95
CA ILE A 265 -14.36 3.06 6.34
C ILE A 265 -13.12 2.72 7.15
N THR A 266 -13.09 3.19 8.41
CA THR A 266 -12.20 2.66 9.44
C THR A 266 -13.07 1.94 10.46
N PHE A 267 -12.84 0.64 10.65
CA PHE A 267 -13.61 -0.19 11.57
C PHE A 267 -12.68 -0.71 12.67
N ILE A 268 -12.96 -0.38 13.92
CA ILE A 268 -12.09 -0.66 15.05
C ILE A 268 -12.76 -1.67 15.98
N ILE A 269 -12.08 -2.79 16.23
CA ILE A 269 -12.55 -3.89 17.05
C ILE A 269 -11.56 -4.16 18.17
N THR A 270 -12.03 -4.10 19.41
CA THR A 270 -11.31 -4.56 20.59
C THR A 270 -12.11 -5.69 21.23
N TYR A 271 -11.48 -6.84 21.49
CA TYR A 271 -12.18 -8.01 22.03
C TYR A 271 -11.27 -8.95 22.79
N SER A 272 -11.89 -9.86 23.58
CA SER A 272 -11.21 -11.02 24.16
C SER A 272 -11.29 -12.20 23.21
N SER A 273 -10.14 -12.78 22.87
CA SER A 273 -10.09 -13.95 21.98
C SER A 273 -10.77 -15.20 22.57
N GLU A 274 -10.84 -15.30 23.90
CA GLU A 274 -11.42 -16.43 24.61
C GLU A 274 -12.95 -16.51 24.42
N THR A 275 -13.60 -15.36 24.34
CA THR A 275 -15.06 -15.27 24.17
C THR A 275 -15.48 -15.02 22.73
N ASP A 276 -14.75 -14.17 22.02
CA ASP A 276 -15.18 -13.55 20.78
C ASP A 276 -14.33 -13.94 19.55
N GLY A 277 -13.20 -14.62 19.74
CA GLY A 277 -12.23 -14.89 18.66
C GLY A 277 -12.84 -15.53 17.41
N ALA A 278 -13.70 -16.55 17.58
CA ALA A 278 -14.35 -17.21 16.45
C ALA A 278 -15.29 -16.25 15.67
N LYS A 279 -16.05 -15.41 16.38
CA LYS A 279 -16.96 -14.43 15.76
C LYS A 279 -16.19 -13.35 15.01
N VAL A 280 -15.08 -12.84 15.56
CA VAL A 280 -14.24 -11.86 14.87
C VAL A 280 -13.60 -12.47 13.62
N ARG A 281 -13.09 -13.69 13.68
CA ARG A 281 -12.56 -14.37 12.48
C ARG A 281 -13.64 -14.57 11.40
N ASN A 282 -14.88 -14.87 11.78
CA ASN A 282 -16.00 -14.94 10.85
C ASN A 282 -16.34 -13.57 10.25
N PHE A 283 -16.33 -12.50 11.06
CA PHE A 283 -16.49 -11.13 10.59
C PHE A 283 -15.41 -10.75 9.57
N LEU A 284 -14.14 -11.08 9.84
CA LEU A 284 -13.03 -10.79 8.90
C LEU A 284 -13.18 -11.55 7.58
N LYS A 285 -13.64 -12.82 7.62
CA LYS A 285 -13.97 -13.58 6.39
C LYS A 285 -15.10 -12.93 5.62
N TYR A 286 -16.14 -12.48 6.30
CA TYR A 286 -17.24 -11.73 5.67
C TYR A 286 -16.73 -10.42 5.04
N ALA A 287 -15.94 -9.65 5.77
CA ALA A 287 -15.34 -8.39 5.29
C ALA A 287 -14.48 -8.61 4.04
N SER A 288 -13.64 -9.66 4.03
CA SER A 288 -12.85 -10.05 2.85
C SER A 288 -13.70 -10.28 1.59
N GLY A 289 -14.87 -10.90 1.75
CA GLY A 289 -15.77 -11.20 0.64
C GLY A 289 -16.64 -10.02 0.19
N ILE A 290 -16.91 -9.04 1.07
CA ILE A 290 -17.84 -7.95 0.78
C ILE A 290 -17.15 -6.65 0.33
N ILE A 291 -15.99 -6.30 0.90
CA ILE A 291 -15.25 -5.06 0.58
C ILE A 291 -15.05 -4.87 -0.94
N PRO A 292 -14.61 -5.87 -1.71
CA PRO A 292 -14.38 -5.71 -3.14
C PRO A 292 -15.65 -5.35 -3.93
N LYS A 293 -16.84 -5.68 -3.41
CA LYS A 293 -18.12 -5.44 -4.10
C LYS A 293 -18.55 -3.97 -4.09
N TYR A 294 -18.04 -3.18 -3.14
CA TYR A 294 -18.44 -1.79 -2.96
C TYR A 294 -17.42 -0.78 -3.48
N ASP A 295 -16.27 -1.24 -3.96
CA ASP A 295 -15.18 -0.38 -4.46
C ASP A 295 -14.79 0.75 -3.46
N LYS A 296 -14.89 0.44 -2.17
CA LYS A 296 -14.53 1.32 -1.04
C LYS A 296 -13.56 0.59 -0.12
N PRO A 297 -12.42 1.19 0.26
CA PRO A 297 -11.50 0.56 1.20
C PRO A 297 -12.09 0.54 2.61
N VAL A 298 -11.82 -0.55 3.33
CA VAL A 298 -12.10 -0.67 4.75
C VAL A 298 -10.79 -0.97 5.48
N ALA A 299 -10.30 -0.02 6.25
CA ALA A 299 -9.16 -0.22 7.13
C ALA A 299 -9.64 -0.82 8.46
N LEU A 300 -9.37 -2.10 8.65
CA LEU A 300 -9.76 -2.83 9.84
C LEU A 300 -8.66 -2.70 10.91
N CYS A 301 -8.98 -2.06 12.04
CA CYS A 301 -8.10 -1.98 13.20
C CYS A 301 -8.53 -3.02 14.21
N VAL A 302 -7.62 -3.89 14.62
CA VAL A 302 -7.91 -4.97 15.55
C VAL A 302 -6.95 -4.92 16.72
N VAL A 303 -7.52 -4.86 17.92
CA VAL A 303 -6.77 -4.92 19.19
C VAL A 303 -7.11 -6.22 19.91
N THR A 304 -6.14 -7.10 20.03
CA THR A 304 -6.30 -8.42 20.63
C THR A 304 -4.98 -8.95 21.19
N ASN A 305 -4.97 -10.15 21.79
CA ASN A 305 -3.76 -10.76 22.31
C ASN A 305 -2.86 -11.34 21.19
N ARG A 306 -1.62 -11.66 21.54
CA ARG A 306 -0.58 -12.10 20.60
C ARG A 306 -0.98 -13.36 19.79
N ALA A 307 -1.54 -14.36 20.42
CA ALA A 307 -1.88 -15.61 19.73
C ALA A 307 -3.00 -15.39 18.72
N GLU A 308 -4.01 -14.65 19.11
CA GLU A 308 -5.15 -14.32 18.25
C GLU A 308 -4.74 -13.39 17.09
N TRP A 309 -3.75 -12.51 17.31
CA TRP A 309 -3.23 -11.64 16.27
C TRP A 309 -2.74 -12.40 15.02
N PHE A 310 -2.11 -13.55 15.21
CA PHE A 310 -1.73 -14.41 14.08
C PHE A 310 -2.94 -15.16 13.51
N ALA A 311 -3.80 -15.70 14.37
CA ALA A 311 -4.98 -16.46 13.95
C ALA A 311 -5.94 -15.65 13.07
N ILE A 312 -6.15 -14.36 13.35
CA ILE A 312 -7.01 -13.50 12.54
C ILE A 312 -6.41 -13.21 11.15
N LYS A 313 -5.09 -13.07 11.05
CA LYS A 313 -4.40 -12.84 9.77
C LYS A 313 -4.48 -14.07 8.87
N GLU A 314 -4.40 -15.27 9.44
CA GLU A 314 -4.54 -16.52 8.69
C GLU A 314 -5.99 -16.81 8.30
N ALA A 315 -6.95 -16.29 9.06
CA ALA A 315 -8.36 -16.60 8.88
C ALA A 315 -8.99 -15.94 7.65
N ALA A 316 -8.47 -14.80 7.17
CA ALA A 316 -9.09 -14.03 6.10
C ALA A 316 -8.08 -13.25 5.25
N ASP A 317 -8.42 -13.08 3.96
CA ASP A 317 -7.62 -12.31 2.99
C ASP A 317 -7.95 -10.81 3.03
N VAL A 318 -8.05 -10.25 4.21
CA VAL A 318 -8.23 -8.82 4.42
C VAL A 318 -7.12 -8.30 5.32
N PRO A 319 -6.47 -7.19 4.96
CA PRO A 319 -5.43 -6.62 5.80
C PRO A 319 -6.01 -6.04 7.09
N VAL A 320 -5.29 -6.26 8.20
CA VAL A 320 -5.63 -5.70 9.50
C VAL A 320 -4.49 -4.80 10.00
N PHE A 321 -4.84 -3.74 10.72
CA PHE A 321 -3.93 -2.79 11.33
C PHE A 321 -4.00 -2.89 12.85
N THR A 322 -2.91 -2.60 13.54
CA THR A 322 -2.84 -2.64 15.02
C THR A 322 -3.24 -1.33 15.65
N ASP A 323 -3.13 -0.24 14.91
CA ASP A 323 -3.30 1.12 15.41
C ASP A 323 -4.11 1.98 14.44
N VAL A 324 -4.90 2.87 14.99
CA VAL A 324 -5.77 3.79 14.24
C VAL A 324 -4.95 4.77 13.41
N ASP A 325 -3.86 5.30 13.96
CA ASP A 325 -2.97 6.23 13.26
C ASP A 325 -2.32 5.53 12.05
N GLN A 326 -1.87 4.29 12.23
CA GLN A 326 -1.35 3.43 11.15
C GLN A 326 -2.37 3.25 10.02
N ALA A 327 -3.62 2.93 10.35
CA ALA A 327 -4.68 2.71 9.39
C ALA A 327 -5.02 3.98 8.60
N LEU A 328 -5.18 5.11 9.28
CA LEU A 328 -5.50 6.39 8.64
C LEU A 328 -4.31 6.93 7.82
N LYS A 329 -3.08 6.73 8.27
CA LYS A 329 -1.90 7.01 7.48
C LYS A 329 -1.88 6.21 6.18
N ALA A 330 -2.17 4.92 6.26
CA ALA A 330 -2.26 4.06 5.07
C ALA A 330 -3.37 4.52 4.11
N LEU A 331 -4.55 4.86 4.61
CA LEU A 331 -5.63 5.45 3.80
C LEU A 331 -5.20 6.77 3.15
N SER A 332 -4.38 7.59 3.84
CA SER A 332 -3.88 8.85 3.27
C SER A 332 -2.96 8.62 2.05
N TRP A 333 -2.17 7.56 2.04
CA TRP A 333 -1.37 7.19 0.87
C TRP A 333 -2.25 6.75 -0.30
N SER A 334 -3.32 5.99 -0.02
CA SER A 334 -4.30 5.58 -1.02
C SER A 334 -4.98 6.79 -1.67
N LEU A 335 -5.42 7.76 -0.86
CA LEU A 335 -6.01 9.02 -1.34
C LEU A 335 -5.02 9.85 -2.16
N ARG A 336 -3.80 10.05 -1.68
CA ARG A 336 -2.75 10.79 -2.41
C ARG A 336 -2.46 10.17 -3.77
N HIS A 337 -2.43 8.84 -3.87
CA HIS A 337 -2.27 8.17 -5.15
C HIS A 337 -3.40 8.50 -6.11
N HIS A 338 -4.65 8.46 -5.63
CA HIS A 338 -5.83 8.81 -6.42
C HIS A 338 -5.79 10.27 -6.91
N GLU A 339 -5.49 11.22 -6.00
CA GLU A 339 -5.40 12.65 -6.32
C GLU A 339 -4.28 12.94 -7.32
N ALA A 340 -3.09 12.33 -7.14
CA ALA A 340 -1.97 12.49 -8.06
C ALA A 340 -2.28 11.95 -9.46
N LYS A 341 -3.03 10.85 -9.57
CA LYS A 341 -3.49 10.31 -10.84
C LYS A 341 -4.47 11.27 -11.53
N GLY A 342 -5.46 11.78 -10.82
CA GLY A 342 -6.43 12.74 -11.36
C GLY A 342 -5.79 14.02 -11.87
N GLN A 343 -4.80 14.58 -11.14
CA GLN A 343 -4.06 15.77 -11.58
C GLN A 343 -3.29 15.53 -12.89
N ARG A 344 -2.68 14.36 -13.07
CA ARG A 344 -1.93 14.02 -14.29
C ARG A 344 -2.85 13.83 -15.49
N GLU A 345 -3.99 13.19 -15.31
CA GLU A 345 -5.00 13.07 -16.36
C GLU A 345 -5.49 14.45 -16.82
N GLN A 346 -5.80 15.35 -15.89
CA GLN A 346 -6.19 16.73 -16.21
C GLN A 346 -5.09 17.50 -16.93
N ALA A 347 -3.83 17.39 -16.51
CA ALA A 347 -2.69 18.05 -17.16
C ALA A 347 -2.50 17.55 -18.60
N SER A 348 -2.65 16.25 -18.85
CA SER A 348 -2.57 15.69 -20.19
C SER A 348 -3.71 16.17 -21.09
N TYR A 349 -4.95 16.24 -20.59
CA TYR A 349 -6.08 16.80 -21.34
C TYR A 349 -5.87 18.27 -21.70
N GLN A 350 -5.35 19.08 -20.80
CA GLN A 350 -5.05 20.49 -21.08
C GLN A 350 -3.93 20.65 -22.12
N TYR A 351 -2.91 19.82 -22.08
CA TYR A 351 -1.83 19.84 -23.06
C TYR A 351 -2.32 19.45 -24.46
N PHE A 352 -3.05 18.37 -24.60
CA PHE A 352 -3.63 17.93 -25.88
C PHE A 352 -4.74 18.88 -26.37
N GLY A 353 -5.50 19.50 -25.45
CA GLY A 353 -6.49 20.52 -25.79
C GLY A 353 -5.86 21.77 -26.40
N ARG A 354 -4.71 22.22 -25.89
CA ARG A 354 -3.95 23.35 -26.45
C ARG A 354 -3.41 23.05 -27.85
N ILE A 355 -2.83 21.86 -28.06
CA ILE A 355 -2.33 21.46 -29.40
C ILE A 355 -3.47 21.42 -30.42
N ARG A 356 -4.67 20.95 -30.07
CA ARG A 356 -5.84 20.98 -30.98
C ARG A 356 -6.36 22.39 -31.26
N CYS A 357 -6.21 23.34 -30.36
CA CYS A 357 -6.60 24.71 -30.57
C CYS A 357 -5.60 25.44 -31.49
N ASP A 358 -4.30 25.18 -31.32
CA ASP A 358 -3.26 25.79 -32.17
C ASP A 358 -3.31 25.28 -33.63
N ASP A 359 -3.62 23.99 -33.83
CA ASP A 359 -3.84 23.44 -35.20
C ASP A 359 -5.08 24.00 -35.90
N ARG A 360 -6.09 24.48 -35.16
CA ARG A 360 -7.25 25.17 -35.77
C ARG A 360 -6.98 26.66 -36.07
N ALA A 361 -6.09 27.27 -35.31
CA ALA A 361 -5.67 28.66 -35.54
C ALA A 361 -4.66 28.80 -36.69
N GLY A 362 -3.89 27.72 -36.99
CA GLY A 362 -2.88 27.72 -38.07
C GLY A 362 -3.41 27.45 -39.50
N ARG A 363 -4.72 27.28 -39.72
CA ARG A 363 -5.31 27.10 -41.05
C ARG A 363 -6.16 28.32 -41.45
N ARG A 364 -5.57 29.50 -41.43
CA ARG A 364 -6.03 30.65 -42.22
C ARG A 364 -4.79 31.37 -42.69
N PHE A 365 -4.26 30.89 -43.79
CA PHE A 365 -3.63 31.65 -44.85
C PHE A 365 -3.45 30.77 -46.08
#